data_28ff393b454e66b9fb9cdd5aba69a428
#
_entry.id   28ff393b454e66b9fb9cdd5aba69a428
#
_cell.length_a   1.000
_cell.length_b   1.000
_cell.length_c   1.000
_cell.angle_alpha   90.00
_cell.angle_beta   90.00
_cell.angle_gamma   90.00
#
_symmetry.space_group_name_H-M   'P 1'
#
loop_
_entity.id
_entity.type
_entity.pdbx_description
1 polymer ?
#
loop_
_entity_poly.entity_id
_entity_poly.type
_entity_poly.pdbx_seq_one_letter_code
_entity_poly.pdbx_strand_id
1 'polypeptide(L)'
;TEIISSKKTDNVSLRLKNMLHVEQSADVFVILEPGYLYRNPYGTSHGSPYDYDSHVPLLFVKEGRPKTEIKVQAETVDIAPTILNLLNIKTDYPFEGKVLKIQ
;
A
#
# COMPACT_ATOMS: atom_id res chain seq x y z
N THR A 1 5.49 -14.87 16.55
CA THR A 1 5.01 -13.62 15.99
C THR A 1 6.04 -12.48 16.17
N GLU A 2 7.32 -12.79 15.91
CA GLU A 2 8.43 -11.83 16.14
C GLU A 2 8.32 -10.57 15.28
N ILE A 3 7.84 -10.67 14.05
CA ILE A 3 7.69 -9.50 13.16
C ILE A 3 6.67 -8.50 13.70
N ILE A 4 5.51 -8.97 14.17
CA ILE A 4 4.45 -8.10 14.70
C ILE A 4 4.92 -7.38 15.97
N SER A 5 5.65 -8.06 16.84
CA SER A 5 6.19 -7.49 18.07
C SER A 5 7.53 -6.76 17.92
N SER A 6 8.15 -6.83 16.74
CA SER A 6 9.42 -6.18 16.44
C SER A 6 9.33 -4.65 16.59
N LYS A 7 10.36 -4.04 17.17
CA LYS A 7 10.51 -2.57 17.26
C LYS A 7 11.13 -1.95 16.00
N LYS A 8 11.44 -2.72 14.96
CA LYS A 8 11.96 -2.19 13.70
C LYS A 8 10.94 -1.27 13.04
N THR A 9 11.42 -0.15 12.53
CA THR A 9 10.61 0.94 11.93
C THR A 9 11.04 1.28 10.51
N ASP A 10 11.91 0.48 9.89
CA ASP A 10 12.22 0.63 8.47
C ASP A 10 11.00 0.28 7.62
N ASN A 11 10.94 0.82 6.39
CA ASN A 11 9.79 0.70 5.51
C ASN A 11 9.38 -0.75 5.23
N VAL A 12 10.34 -1.64 5.06
CA VAL A 12 10.08 -3.08 4.81
C VAL A 12 9.40 -3.71 6.03
N SER A 13 9.94 -3.47 7.21
CA SER A 13 9.37 -3.99 8.46
C SER A 13 7.96 -3.45 8.73
N LEU A 14 7.70 -2.17 8.44
CA LEU A 14 6.37 -1.58 8.58
C LEU A 14 5.36 -2.19 7.62
N ARG A 15 5.73 -2.37 6.34
CA ARG A 15 4.86 -3.02 5.35
C ARG A 15 4.51 -4.45 5.73
N LEU A 16 5.52 -5.21 6.20
CA LEU A 16 5.29 -6.57 6.69
C LEU A 16 4.33 -6.59 7.88
N LYS A 17 4.50 -5.69 8.86
CA LYS A 17 3.59 -5.59 10.01
C LYS A 17 2.16 -5.31 9.57
N ASN A 18 1.96 -4.36 8.66
CA ASN A 18 0.63 -3.98 8.16
C ASN A 18 -0.05 -5.09 7.34
N MET A 19 0.73 -5.99 6.77
CA MET A 19 0.22 -7.15 6.00
C MET A 19 -0.22 -8.31 6.90
N LEU A 20 0.34 -8.43 8.10
CA LEU A 20 0.17 -9.60 8.95
C LEU A 20 -1.00 -9.44 9.94
N HIS A 21 -1.77 -10.50 10.08
CA HIS A 21 -2.83 -10.62 11.08
C HIS A 21 -2.52 -11.79 12.03
N VAL A 22 -2.65 -11.57 13.35
CA VAL A 22 -2.24 -12.53 14.38
C VAL A 22 -2.90 -13.89 14.22
N GLU A 23 -4.19 -13.93 13.84
CA GLU A 23 -4.99 -15.15 13.77
C GLU A 23 -5.08 -15.74 12.36
N GLN A 24 -4.73 -14.97 11.31
CA GLN A 24 -4.98 -15.37 9.92
C GLN A 24 -3.70 -15.54 9.11
N SER A 25 -2.59 -15.04 9.61
CA SER A 25 -1.31 -15.15 8.90
C SER A 25 -0.58 -16.44 9.26
N ALA A 26 0.25 -16.91 8.35
CA ALA A 26 1.13 -18.05 8.60
C ALA A 26 2.15 -17.75 9.71
N ASP A 27 2.63 -18.80 10.39
CA ASP A 27 3.61 -18.67 11.47
C ASP A 27 4.99 -18.25 10.98
N VAL A 28 5.31 -18.55 9.70
CA VAL A 28 6.62 -18.27 9.09
C VAL A 28 6.42 -17.65 7.71
N PHE A 29 7.09 -16.55 7.48
CA PHE A 29 7.18 -15.87 6.18
C PHE A 29 8.63 -15.86 5.69
N VAL A 30 8.83 -16.23 4.44
CA VAL A 30 10.13 -16.12 3.78
C VAL A 30 10.14 -14.86 2.93
N ILE A 31 11.02 -13.94 3.24
CA ILE A 31 11.27 -12.74 2.46
C ILE A 31 12.59 -12.93 1.74
N LEU A 32 12.54 -12.90 0.41
CA LEU A 32 13.74 -13.01 -0.41
C LEU A 32 14.51 -11.70 -0.40
N GLU A 33 15.80 -11.77 -0.68
CA GLU A 33 16.64 -10.59 -0.89
C GLU A 33 16.12 -9.73 -2.05
N PRO A 34 16.38 -8.40 -2.07
CA PRO A 34 15.99 -7.54 -3.16
C PRO A 34 16.43 -8.08 -4.52
N GLY A 35 15.51 -8.10 -5.49
CA GLY A 35 15.78 -8.59 -6.84
C GLY A 35 15.68 -10.10 -7.03
N TYR A 36 15.40 -10.86 -5.98
CA TYR A 36 15.17 -12.30 -6.09
C TYR A 36 13.69 -12.64 -6.18
N LEU A 37 13.36 -13.62 -7.03
CA LEU A 37 12.03 -14.18 -7.18
C LEU A 37 12.07 -15.70 -7.05
N TYR A 38 11.16 -16.26 -6.28
CA TYR A 38 10.92 -17.70 -6.25
C TYR A 38 9.83 -18.04 -7.26
N ARG A 39 10.24 -18.38 -8.49
CA ARG A 39 9.31 -18.67 -9.59
C ARG A 39 9.96 -19.55 -10.65
N ASN A 40 9.12 -20.18 -11.50
CA ASN A 40 9.55 -20.79 -12.77
C ASN A 40 10.24 -19.75 -13.68
N PRO A 41 11.21 -20.16 -14.52
CA PRO A 41 12.17 -19.26 -15.19
C PRO A 41 11.57 -18.23 -16.15
N TYR A 42 10.27 -18.24 -16.39
CA TYR A 42 9.62 -17.31 -17.33
C TYR A 42 8.54 -16.47 -16.64
N GLY A 43 8.54 -15.18 -16.94
CA GLY A 43 7.54 -14.20 -16.53
C GLY A 43 8.00 -13.25 -15.42
N THR A 44 7.17 -12.25 -15.19
CA THR A 44 7.33 -11.26 -14.11
C THR A 44 6.47 -11.61 -12.91
N SER A 45 6.82 -11.12 -11.76
CA SER A 45 6.03 -11.23 -10.53
C SER A 45 6.14 -9.94 -9.72
N HIS A 46 5.26 -9.79 -8.75
CA HIS A 46 5.24 -8.70 -7.78
C HIS A 46 4.84 -9.25 -6.41
N GLY A 47 4.80 -8.39 -5.37
CA GLY A 47 4.37 -8.77 -4.02
C GLY A 47 5.52 -8.80 -3.01
N SER A 48 6.65 -8.22 -3.35
CA SER A 48 7.73 -8.01 -2.37
C SER A 48 7.49 -6.72 -1.56
N PRO A 49 8.05 -6.61 -0.34
CA PRO A 49 7.89 -5.41 0.49
C PRO A 49 8.82 -4.26 0.10
N TYR A 50 9.61 -4.41 -0.96
CA TYR A 50 10.63 -3.43 -1.37
C TYR A 50 10.04 -2.28 -2.20
N ASP A 51 10.73 -1.13 -2.21
CA ASP A 51 10.23 0.10 -2.85
C ASP A 51 9.97 -0.06 -4.34
N TYR A 52 10.80 -0.81 -5.06
CA TYR A 52 10.61 -1.04 -6.50
C TYR A 52 9.30 -1.78 -6.84
N ASP A 53 8.72 -2.47 -5.88
CA ASP A 53 7.51 -3.27 -6.04
C ASP A 53 6.28 -2.62 -5.38
N SER A 54 6.52 -1.77 -4.38
CA SER A 54 5.48 -1.11 -3.58
C SER A 54 5.19 0.31 -4.05
N HIS A 55 6.15 0.98 -4.71
CA HIS A 55 5.98 2.34 -5.20
C HIS A 55 5.37 2.33 -6.60
N VAL A 56 4.05 2.38 -6.67
CA VAL A 56 3.26 2.32 -7.90
C VAL A 56 2.53 3.63 -8.15
N PRO A 57 2.20 3.98 -9.42
CA PRO A 57 1.41 5.16 -9.73
C PRO A 57 0.00 5.07 -9.14
N LEU A 58 -0.50 6.19 -8.60
CA LEU A 58 -1.90 6.36 -8.21
C LEU A 58 -2.52 7.44 -9.10
N LEU A 59 -3.56 7.07 -9.85
CA LEU A 59 -4.22 7.92 -10.83
C LEU A 59 -5.70 8.10 -10.49
N PHE A 60 -6.14 9.35 -10.39
CA PHE A 60 -7.55 9.71 -10.31
C PHE A 60 -7.96 10.37 -11.63
N VAL A 61 -8.90 9.77 -12.34
CA VAL A 61 -9.38 10.28 -13.62
C VAL A 61 -10.82 10.74 -13.48
N LYS A 62 -11.06 12.00 -13.87
CA LYS A 62 -12.42 12.60 -13.90
C LYS A 62 -12.53 13.46 -15.15
N GLU A 63 -13.63 13.34 -15.88
CA GLU A 63 -13.93 14.16 -17.03
C GLU A 63 -13.92 15.67 -16.69
N GLY A 64 -13.38 16.48 -17.58
CA GLY A 64 -13.28 17.93 -17.41
C GLY A 64 -12.20 18.41 -16.43
N ARG A 65 -11.42 17.51 -15.83
CA ARG A 65 -10.30 17.89 -14.98
C ARG A 65 -8.99 18.02 -15.76
N PRO A 66 -8.20 19.08 -15.52
CA PRO A 66 -6.88 19.19 -16.12
C PRO A 66 -5.93 18.13 -15.56
N LYS A 67 -4.96 17.74 -16.37
CA LYS A 67 -3.87 16.87 -15.92
C LYS A 67 -3.02 17.63 -14.91
N THR A 68 -2.90 17.08 -13.70
CA THR A 68 -2.08 17.64 -12.62
C THR A 68 -1.26 16.52 -11.99
N GLU A 69 0.02 16.75 -11.77
CA GLU A 69 0.88 15.85 -11.01
C GLU A 69 0.98 16.37 -9.58
N ILE A 70 0.70 15.52 -8.61
CA ILE A 70 0.74 15.87 -7.18
C ILE A 70 1.79 15.00 -6.51
N LYS A 71 2.82 15.64 -5.96
CA LYS A 71 3.90 14.98 -5.23
C LYS A 71 3.54 14.87 -3.76
N VAL A 72 2.77 13.85 -3.41
CA VAL A 72 2.39 13.54 -2.04
C VAL A 72 2.58 12.04 -1.80
N GLN A 73 3.04 11.68 -0.61
CA GLN A 73 3.04 10.28 -0.22
C GLN A 73 1.60 9.83 0.02
N ALA A 74 1.21 8.78 -0.71
CA ALA A 74 -0.10 8.15 -0.63
C ALA A 74 0.04 6.65 -0.40
N GLU A 75 -0.96 6.08 0.24
CA GLU A 75 -1.07 4.65 0.49
C GLU A 75 -2.42 4.13 -0.03
N THR A 76 -2.54 2.83 -0.25
CA THR A 76 -3.78 2.23 -0.75
C THR A 76 -4.98 2.48 0.14
N VAL A 77 -4.77 2.60 1.46
CA VAL A 77 -5.81 2.93 2.44
C VAL A 77 -6.38 4.35 2.26
N ASP A 78 -5.65 5.26 1.58
CA ASP A 78 -6.08 6.62 1.30
C ASP A 78 -7.08 6.71 0.14
N ILE A 79 -7.21 5.66 -0.67
CA ILE A 79 -8.05 5.66 -1.88
C ILE A 79 -9.53 5.84 -1.53
N ALA A 80 -10.05 5.00 -0.66
CA ALA A 80 -11.47 5.01 -0.31
C ALA A 80 -11.93 6.34 0.30
N PRO A 81 -11.31 6.89 1.36
CA PRO A 81 -11.70 8.17 1.92
C PRO A 81 -11.54 9.33 0.92
N THR A 82 -10.55 9.27 0.02
CA THR A 82 -10.38 10.28 -1.03
C THR A 82 -11.51 10.24 -2.05
N ILE A 83 -11.93 9.05 -2.51
CA ILE A 83 -13.05 8.90 -3.44
C ILE A 83 -14.35 9.41 -2.82
N LEU A 84 -14.64 9.03 -1.58
CA LEU A 84 -15.84 9.50 -0.89
C LEU A 84 -15.87 11.03 -0.76
N ASN A 85 -14.73 11.63 -0.44
CA ASN A 85 -14.61 13.09 -0.39
C ASN A 85 -14.85 13.73 -1.76
N LEU A 86 -14.28 13.19 -2.85
CA LEU A 86 -14.48 13.69 -4.22
C LEU A 86 -15.93 13.60 -4.69
N LEU A 87 -16.67 12.61 -4.20
CA LEU A 87 -18.07 12.38 -4.51
C LEU A 87 -19.02 13.10 -3.53
N ASN A 88 -18.50 13.83 -2.54
CA ASN A 88 -19.24 14.45 -1.44
C ASN A 88 -20.13 13.46 -0.66
N ILE A 89 -19.70 12.21 -0.54
CA ILE A 89 -20.38 11.17 0.23
C ILE A 89 -19.91 11.24 1.67
N LYS A 90 -20.82 11.48 2.60
CA LYS A 90 -20.54 11.46 4.03
C LYS A 90 -20.63 10.02 4.56
N THR A 91 -19.74 9.69 5.48
CA THR A 91 -19.69 8.39 6.14
C THR A 91 -19.11 8.54 7.54
N ASP A 92 -19.58 7.73 8.48
CA ASP A 92 -19.01 7.62 9.82
C ASP A 92 -18.03 6.43 9.93
N TYR A 93 -17.69 5.79 8.80
CA TYR A 93 -16.73 4.69 8.79
C TYR A 93 -15.34 5.19 9.18
N PRO A 94 -14.68 4.57 10.18
CA PRO A 94 -13.38 4.99 10.68
C PRO A 94 -12.26 4.47 9.75
N PHE A 95 -11.98 5.23 8.68
CA PHE A 95 -10.86 4.89 7.80
C PHE A 95 -9.51 5.12 8.49
N GLU A 96 -8.58 4.19 8.29
CA GLU A 96 -7.17 4.37 8.69
C GLU A 96 -6.45 5.36 7.78
N GLY A 97 -6.85 5.42 6.51
CA GLY A 97 -6.29 6.33 5.51
C GLY A 97 -6.82 7.76 5.63
N LYS A 98 -6.09 8.68 5.01
CA LYS A 98 -6.41 10.12 4.95
C LYS A 98 -6.99 10.51 3.59
N VAL A 99 -7.73 11.61 3.56
CA VAL A 99 -8.17 12.23 2.31
C VAL A 99 -6.98 12.94 1.64
N LEU A 100 -6.65 12.54 0.43
CA LEU A 100 -5.62 13.20 -0.37
C LEU A 100 -6.14 14.51 -0.97
N LYS A 101 -5.34 15.57 -0.88
CA LYS A 101 -5.67 16.88 -1.49
C LYS A 101 -5.30 16.86 -2.97
N ILE A 102 -6.21 16.40 -3.82
CA ILE A 102 -6.04 16.22 -5.27
C ILE A 102 -6.92 17.17 -6.09
N GLN A 103 -7.25 18.32 -5.50
CA GLN A 103 -8.05 19.39 -6.17
C GLN A 103 -7.16 20.35 -6.91
#